data_59e79b077ab735aa4d379866bbeeb0e1
#
_entry.id   59e79b077ab735aa4d379866bbeeb0e1
#
_cell.length_a   1.000
_cell.length_b   1.000
_cell.length_c   1.000
_cell.angle_alpha   90.00
_cell.angle_beta   90.00
_cell.angle_gamma   90.00
#
_symmetry.space_group_name_H-M   'P 1'
#
loop_
_entity.id
_entity.type
_entity.pdbx_description
1 polymer ?
#
loop_
_entity_poly.entity_id
_entity_poly.type
_entity_poly.pdbx_seq_one_letter_code
_entity_poly.pdbx_strand_id
1 'polypeptide(L)'
;MCIRDSIKNIVRPISSAPAAKNVIFLSADAFGVLPPVSILTPEQTQYYFLSGFTAKLAGTERGITEPTPTFSACFGQAFLELHPTKYAEELVKKMQKSGAKAYLVNTGWNGSGKRISIKDTRGIIDAILNGDINNVPTKKIPYFDFEVPTELNGVDTGILDPRDTYADASEWETKAKDLAARFIKNFSKYEGNAAGKALVSAGPQL
;
A
#
# COMPACT_ATOMS: atom_id res chain seq x y z
N MET A 1 8.16 -17.46 24.38
CA MET A 1 7.32 -18.53 23.76
C MET A 1 6.13 -17.84 23.07
N CYS A 2 5.98 -18.02 21.77
CA CYS A 2 4.84 -17.42 21.07
C CYS A 2 3.60 -18.26 21.34
N ILE A 3 2.58 -17.65 21.96
CA ILE A 3 1.28 -18.29 22.25
C ILE A 3 0.64 -18.89 20.98
N ARG A 4 0.89 -18.29 19.81
CA ARG A 4 0.41 -18.80 18.51
C ARG A 4 0.82 -20.23 18.19
N ASP A 5 1.97 -20.68 18.69
CA ASP A 5 2.49 -22.02 18.42
C ASP A 5 1.69 -23.12 19.15
N SER A 6 0.81 -22.71 20.07
CA SER A 6 -0.10 -23.57 20.84
C SER A 6 -1.53 -23.60 20.30
N ILE A 7 -1.82 -22.87 19.22
CA ILE A 7 -3.16 -22.80 18.62
C ILE A 7 -3.41 -24.08 17.80
N LYS A 8 -4.52 -24.78 18.11
CA LYS A 8 -4.87 -26.05 17.45
C LYS A 8 -5.08 -25.96 15.94
N ASN A 9 -5.55 -24.82 15.46
CA ASN A 9 -5.87 -24.58 14.03
C ASN A 9 -4.76 -23.87 13.25
N ILE A 10 -3.52 -23.98 13.69
CA ILE A 10 -2.38 -23.43 12.97
C ILE A 10 -2.07 -24.30 11.75
N VAL A 11 -1.85 -23.69 10.58
CA VAL A 11 -1.59 -24.40 9.32
C VAL A 11 -0.27 -25.18 9.38
N ARG A 12 0.73 -24.64 10.07
CA ARG A 12 2.05 -25.27 10.28
C ARG A 12 2.46 -25.19 11.74
N PRO A 13 2.62 -26.34 12.41
CA PRO A 13 3.12 -26.37 13.80
C PRO A 13 4.55 -25.85 13.93
N ILE A 14 5.37 -25.99 12.87
CA ILE A 14 6.74 -25.51 12.85
C ILE A 14 6.72 -24.07 12.29
N SER A 15 7.27 -23.13 13.05
CA SER A 15 7.34 -21.71 12.70
C SER A 15 8.40 -21.42 11.62
N SER A 16 8.34 -22.14 10.50
CA SER A 16 9.23 -21.97 9.35
C SER A 16 8.45 -21.95 8.04
N ALA A 17 8.90 -21.08 7.12
CA ALA A 17 8.34 -20.95 5.79
C ALA A 17 9.46 -20.64 4.79
N PRO A 18 9.29 -20.96 3.49
CA PRO A 18 10.18 -20.47 2.44
C PRO A 18 10.08 -18.93 2.32
N ALA A 19 11.02 -18.35 1.56
CA ALA A 19 10.98 -16.93 1.25
C ALA A 19 9.63 -16.55 0.58
N ALA A 20 9.07 -15.41 1.00
CA ALA A 20 7.85 -14.89 0.40
C ALA A 20 8.06 -14.55 -1.08
N LYS A 21 7.08 -14.83 -1.91
CA LYS A 21 7.05 -14.45 -3.34
C LYS A 21 6.36 -13.11 -3.58
N ASN A 22 5.44 -12.75 -2.70
CA ASN A 22 4.67 -11.52 -2.78
C ASN A 22 4.73 -10.78 -1.43
N VAL A 23 4.90 -9.47 -1.49
CA VAL A 23 4.83 -8.56 -0.34
C VAL A 23 3.64 -7.64 -0.57
N ILE A 24 2.69 -7.64 0.34
CA ILE A 24 1.47 -6.83 0.22
C ILE A 24 1.47 -5.82 1.36
N PHE A 25 1.53 -4.54 1.01
CA PHE A 25 1.28 -3.44 1.94
C PHE A 25 -0.22 -3.16 1.97
N LEU A 26 -0.83 -3.29 3.14
CA LEU A 26 -2.23 -2.96 3.33
C LEU A 26 -2.35 -1.48 3.70
N SER A 27 -3.13 -0.75 2.91
CA SER A 27 -3.50 0.63 3.16
C SER A 27 -5.00 0.76 3.32
N ALA A 28 -5.45 1.86 3.91
CA ALA A 28 -6.86 2.24 3.95
C ALA A 28 -6.93 3.75 3.68
N ASP A 29 -7.17 4.11 2.43
CA ASP A 29 -7.33 5.50 2.03
C ASP A 29 -8.76 5.99 2.34
N ALA A 30 -8.86 7.03 3.15
CA ALA A 30 -10.16 7.65 3.50
C ALA A 30 -10.61 8.71 2.48
N PHE A 31 -9.75 9.07 1.51
CA PHE A 31 -10.03 10.13 0.54
C PHE A 31 -10.59 9.61 -0.79
N GLY A 32 -10.46 8.31 -1.05
CA GLY A 32 -10.86 7.71 -2.32
C GLY A 32 -9.90 7.98 -3.47
N VAL A 33 -8.65 8.31 -3.20
CA VAL A 33 -7.63 8.71 -4.18
C VAL A 33 -6.83 7.52 -4.67
N LEU A 34 -6.43 6.62 -3.75
CA LEU A 34 -5.55 5.51 -4.09
C LEU A 34 -6.31 4.38 -4.79
N PRO A 35 -5.72 3.77 -5.84
CA PRO A 35 -6.30 2.61 -6.49
C PRO A 35 -6.41 1.42 -5.52
N PRO A 36 -7.32 0.46 -5.79
CA PRO A 36 -7.48 -0.73 -4.95
C PRO A 36 -6.22 -1.60 -4.93
N VAL A 37 -5.42 -1.56 -5.99
CA VAL A 37 -4.13 -2.25 -6.06
C VAL A 37 -3.16 -1.47 -6.94
N SER A 38 -1.89 -1.44 -6.52
CA SER A 38 -0.77 -0.89 -7.29
C SER A 38 0.39 -1.87 -7.28
N ILE A 39 1.03 -2.06 -8.42
CA ILE A 39 2.28 -2.81 -8.57
C ILE A 39 3.41 -1.81 -8.28
N LEU A 40 4.30 -2.15 -7.37
CA LEU A 40 5.35 -1.24 -6.93
C LEU A 40 6.71 -1.58 -7.52
N THR A 41 7.45 -0.55 -7.98
CA THR A 41 8.88 -0.69 -8.25
C THR A 41 9.66 -0.89 -6.94
N PRO A 42 10.94 -1.32 -6.99
CA PRO A 42 11.77 -1.42 -5.79
C PRO A 42 11.90 -0.09 -5.03
N GLU A 43 12.00 1.03 -5.74
CA GLU A 43 12.10 2.36 -5.16
C GLU A 43 10.77 2.80 -4.55
N GLN A 44 9.65 2.60 -5.24
CA GLN A 44 8.31 2.82 -4.70
C GLN A 44 8.06 1.93 -3.48
N THR A 45 8.50 0.67 -3.51
CA THR A 45 8.39 -0.23 -2.37
C THR A 45 9.04 0.38 -1.13
N GLN A 46 10.25 0.93 -1.25
CA GLN A 46 10.92 1.59 -0.13
C GLN A 46 10.18 2.86 0.32
N TYR A 47 9.77 3.71 -0.63
CA TYR A 47 9.09 4.97 -0.34
C TYR A 47 7.77 4.74 0.42
N TYR A 48 6.92 3.85 -0.09
CA TYR A 48 5.60 3.59 0.51
C TYR A 48 5.69 2.74 1.78
N PHE A 49 6.70 1.88 1.91
CA PHE A 49 7.02 1.22 3.17
C PHE A 49 7.44 2.22 4.25
N LEU A 50 8.34 3.16 3.92
CA LEU A 50 8.74 4.24 4.82
C LEU A 50 7.58 5.14 5.21
N SER A 51 6.69 5.43 4.28
CA SER A 51 5.50 6.26 4.54
C SER A 51 4.51 5.54 5.47
N GLY A 52 4.25 4.24 5.24
CA GLY A 52 3.36 3.42 6.06
C GLY A 52 1.96 4.05 6.17
N PHE A 53 1.39 4.46 5.02
CA PHE A 53 0.12 5.17 4.97
C PHE A 53 -1.06 4.25 5.21
N THR A 54 -1.93 4.66 6.14
CA THR A 54 -3.21 4.00 6.42
C THR A 54 -4.18 5.00 7.06
N ALA A 55 -5.36 4.54 7.46
CA ALA A 55 -6.30 5.34 8.24
C ALA A 55 -6.61 4.68 9.58
N LYS A 56 -6.68 5.48 10.64
CA LYS A 56 -7.30 5.09 11.89
C LYS A 56 -8.81 5.04 11.67
N LEU A 57 -9.41 3.92 11.97
CA LEU A 57 -10.85 3.72 11.81
C LEU A 57 -11.60 4.26 13.01
N ALA A 58 -12.83 4.75 12.79
CA ALA A 58 -13.71 5.16 13.86
C ALA A 58 -13.91 4.03 14.88
N GLY A 59 -13.80 4.36 16.17
CA GLY A 59 -13.97 3.41 17.27
C GLY A 59 -12.78 2.49 17.55
N THR A 60 -11.67 2.56 16.78
CA THR A 60 -10.46 1.76 17.04
C THR A 60 -9.52 2.41 18.06
N GLU A 61 -9.57 3.72 18.17
CA GLU A 61 -8.82 4.49 19.16
C GLU A 61 -9.74 5.50 19.87
N ARG A 62 -9.44 5.82 21.13
CA ARG A 62 -10.22 6.78 21.91
C ARG A 62 -10.17 8.16 21.26
N GLY A 63 -11.34 8.75 20.98
CA GLY A 63 -11.46 10.07 20.37
C GLY A 63 -11.44 10.08 18.82
N ILE A 64 -11.30 8.93 18.17
CA ILE A 64 -11.40 8.80 16.71
C ILE A 64 -12.85 8.48 16.36
N THR A 65 -13.56 9.44 15.82
CA THR A 65 -14.97 9.33 15.40
C THR A 65 -15.14 9.15 13.90
N GLU A 66 -14.11 9.54 13.11
CA GLU A 66 -14.09 9.43 11.65
C GLU A 66 -12.77 8.84 11.16
N PRO A 67 -12.74 8.21 9.98
CA PRO A 67 -11.50 7.71 9.39
C PRO A 67 -10.46 8.81 9.25
N THR A 68 -9.34 8.70 9.95
CA THR A 68 -8.30 9.71 9.99
C THR A 68 -7.01 9.17 9.37
N PRO A 69 -6.47 9.82 8.31
CA PRO A 69 -5.24 9.37 7.67
C PRO A 69 -4.06 9.45 8.65
N THR A 70 -3.21 8.43 8.60
CA THR A 70 -2.03 8.36 9.45
C THR A 70 -0.84 7.78 8.69
N PHE A 71 0.35 8.15 9.14
CA PHE A 71 1.62 7.63 8.61
C PHE A 71 2.38 6.97 9.75
N SER A 72 2.73 5.70 9.56
CA SER A 72 3.52 4.93 10.52
C SER A 72 4.69 4.27 9.81
N ALA A 73 5.90 4.76 10.04
CA ALA A 73 7.11 4.27 9.39
C ALA A 73 7.15 2.73 9.40
N CYS A 74 7.38 2.12 8.23
CA CYS A 74 7.44 0.66 8.05
C CYS A 74 6.20 -0.07 8.58
N PHE A 75 5.03 0.59 8.64
CA PHE A 75 3.78 0.09 9.26
C PHE A 75 3.92 -0.35 10.72
N GLY A 76 4.99 0.07 11.40
CA GLY A 76 5.31 -0.36 12.76
C GLY A 76 6.25 0.59 13.49
N GLN A 77 6.06 1.91 13.33
CA GLN A 77 6.97 2.94 13.86
C GLN A 77 7.32 2.76 15.34
N ALA A 78 6.37 2.34 16.16
CA ALA A 78 6.58 2.13 17.59
C ALA A 78 7.55 0.99 17.93
N PHE A 79 7.87 0.12 16.96
CA PHE A 79 8.73 -1.05 17.15
C PHE A 79 10.12 -0.91 16.49
N LEU A 80 10.39 0.25 15.85
CA LEU A 80 11.65 0.46 15.14
C LEU A 80 12.74 0.93 16.12
N GLU A 81 13.86 0.24 16.16
CA GLU A 81 15.05 0.61 16.94
C GLU A 81 16.11 1.32 16.09
N LEU A 82 16.20 0.99 14.81
CA LEU A 82 17.10 1.62 13.86
C LEU A 82 16.38 2.70 13.05
N HIS A 83 17.15 3.52 12.33
CA HIS A 83 16.57 4.49 11.40
C HIS A 83 15.73 3.75 10.34
N PRO A 84 14.50 4.22 10.04
CA PRO A 84 13.55 3.50 9.17
C PRO A 84 14.10 3.11 7.80
N THR A 85 15.00 3.92 7.20
CA THR A 85 15.62 3.60 5.90
C THR A 85 16.41 2.29 5.91
N LYS A 86 16.96 1.86 7.07
CA LYS A 86 17.66 0.59 7.18
C LYS A 86 16.74 -0.61 6.98
N TYR A 87 15.53 -0.51 7.49
CA TYR A 87 14.51 -1.55 7.28
C TYR A 87 14.02 -1.59 5.83
N ALA A 88 13.86 -0.42 5.17
CA ALA A 88 13.46 -0.33 3.78
C ALA A 88 14.54 -0.89 2.84
N GLU A 89 15.81 -0.56 3.06
CA GLU A 89 16.95 -1.11 2.33
C GLU A 89 17.01 -2.65 2.44
N GLU A 90 16.87 -3.16 3.66
CA GLU A 90 16.96 -4.61 3.91
C GLU A 90 15.74 -5.35 3.32
N LEU A 91 14.55 -4.76 3.37
CA LEU A 91 13.36 -5.33 2.74
C LEU A 91 13.59 -5.54 1.24
N VAL A 92 13.98 -4.49 0.51
CA VAL A 92 14.17 -4.57 -0.95
C VAL A 92 15.32 -5.49 -1.31
N LYS A 93 16.42 -5.47 -0.55
CA LYS A 93 17.53 -6.41 -0.74
C LYS A 93 17.09 -7.87 -0.63
N LYS A 94 16.26 -8.20 0.37
CA LYS A 94 15.70 -9.55 0.53
C LYS A 94 14.71 -9.90 -0.58
N MET A 95 13.88 -8.95 -1.01
CA MET A 95 12.95 -9.13 -2.12
C MET A 95 13.69 -9.42 -3.43
N GLN A 96 14.73 -8.64 -3.76
CA GLN A 96 15.57 -8.86 -4.93
C GLN A 96 16.21 -10.25 -4.92
N LYS A 97 16.73 -10.68 -3.75
CA LYS A 97 17.34 -12.00 -3.60
C LYS A 97 16.33 -13.14 -3.80
N SER A 98 15.09 -12.97 -3.39
CA SER A 98 14.02 -14.00 -3.51
C SER A 98 13.21 -13.89 -4.79
N GLY A 99 13.36 -12.82 -5.57
CA GLY A 99 12.50 -12.52 -6.71
C GLY A 99 11.08 -12.09 -6.31
N ALA A 100 10.88 -11.65 -5.05
CA ALA A 100 9.58 -11.23 -4.56
C ALA A 100 9.14 -9.91 -5.19
N LYS A 101 7.84 -9.78 -5.46
CA LYS A 101 7.19 -8.55 -5.94
C LYS A 101 6.44 -7.86 -4.81
N ALA A 102 6.30 -6.54 -4.90
CA ALA A 102 5.55 -5.76 -3.91
C ALA A 102 4.30 -5.12 -4.53
N TYR A 103 3.26 -5.06 -3.72
CA TYR A 103 1.97 -4.49 -4.07
C TYR A 103 1.46 -3.60 -2.93
N LEU A 104 0.85 -2.48 -3.27
CA LEU A 104 0.06 -1.68 -2.33
C LEU A 104 -1.42 -2.01 -2.56
N VAL A 105 -2.09 -2.56 -1.56
CA VAL A 105 -3.52 -2.89 -1.63
C VAL A 105 -4.29 -1.94 -0.72
N ASN A 106 -5.17 -1.16 -1.33
CA ASN A 106 -6.04 -0.23 -0.63
C ASN A 106 -7.37 -0.90 -0.27
N THR A 107 -7.67 -0.98 1.02
CA THR A 107 -8.94 -1.50 1.56
C THR A 107 -9.87 -0.40 2.06
N GLY A 108 -9.55 0.85 1.75
CA GLY A 108 -10.29 2.05 2.15
C GLY A 108 -11.51 2.34 1.30
N TRP A 109 -11.72 3.61 1.00
CA TRP A 109 -12.87 4.11 0.27
C TRP A 109 -12.50 4.46 -1.18
N ASN A 110 -13.49 4.50 -2.03
CA ASN A 110 -13.41 4.99 -3.41
C ASN A 110 -14.02 6.41 -3.51
N GLY A 111 -13.98 7.00 -4.70
CA GLY A 111 -14.47 8.35 -4.95
C GLY A 111 -15.97 8.55 -4.70
N SER A 112 -16.77 7.48 -4.79
CA SER A 112 -18.21 7.53 -4.47
C SER A 112 -18.49 7.48 -2.96
N GLY A 113 -17.47 7.47 -2.10
CA GLY A 113 -17.61 7.34 -0.65
C GLY A 113 -17.94 5.91 -0.19
N LYS A 114 -17.91 4.93 -1.07
CA LYS A 114 -18.10 3.52 -0.73
C LYS A 114 -16.77 2.86 -0.41
N ARG A 115 -16.76 2.01 0.59
CA ARG A 115 -15.58 1.21 0.91
C ARG A 115 -15.39 0.11 -0.15
N ILE A 116 -14.13 -0.12 -0.55
CA ILE A 116 -13.77 -1.23 -1.43
C ILE A 116 -14.26 -2.54 -0.81
N SER A 117 -14.98 -3.35 -1.58
CA SER A 117 -15.65 -4.53 -1.05
C SER A 117 -14.63 -5.62 -0.66
N ILE A 118 -15.01 -6.44 0.32
CA ILE A 118 -14.21 -7.63 0.68
C ILE A 118 -14.09 -8.58 -0.51
N LYS A 119 -15.14 -8.68 -1.34
CA LYS A 119 -15.14 -9.51 -2.55
C LYS A 119 -14.05 -9.05 -3.52
N ASP A 120 -14.00 -7.75 -3.83
CA ASP A 120 -13.00 -7.17 -4.74
C ASP A 120 -11.59 -7.29 -4.14
N THR A 121 -11.44 -7.00 -2.84
CA THR A 121 -10.16 -7.16 -2.14
C THR A 121 -9.65 -8.61 -2.23
N ARG A 122 -10.51 -9.60 -2.04
CA ARG A 122 -10.14 -11.02 -2.19
C ARG A 122 -9.77 -11.37 -3.63
N GLY A 123 -10.54 -10.90 -4.62
CA GLY A 123 -10.20 -11.08 -6.03
C GLY A 123 -8.82 -10.51 -6.39
N ILE A 124 -8.49 -9.34 -5.87
CA ILE A 124 -7.16 -8.72 -6.01
C ILE A 124 -6.07 -9.60 -5.37
N ILE A 125 -6.29 -10.08 -4.15
CA ILE A 125 -5.33 -10.96 -3.46
C ILE A 125 -5.15 -12.28 -4.24
N ASP A 126 -6.22 -12.88 -4.73
CA ASP A 126 -6.14 -14.10 -5.52
C ASP A 126 -5.35 -13.85 -6.83
N ALA A 127 -5.58 -12.74 -7.53
CA ALA A 127 -4.82 -12.37 -8.72
C ALA A 127 -3.32 -12.14 -8.43
N ILE A 128 -2.97 -11.60 -7.26
CA ILE A 128 -1.58 -11.48 -6.81
C ILE A 128 -0.98 -12.87 -6.54
N LEU A 129 -1.68 -13.73 -5.81
CA LEU A 129 -1.18 -15.05 -5.42
C LEU A 129 -1.00 -15.99 -6.61
N ASN A 130 -1.91 -15.94 -7.57
CA ASN A 130 -1.85 -16.70 -8.82
C ASN A 130 -0.84 -16.14 -9.82
N GLY A 131 -0.45 -14.87 -9.66
CA GLY A 131 0.42 -14.15 -10.58
C GLY A 131 -0.30 -13.51 -11.77
N ASP A 132 -1.62 -13.60 -11.83
CA ASP A 132 -2.45 -13.07 -12.93
C ASP A 132 -2.27 -11.57 -13.11
N ILE A 133 -2.14 -10.82 -12.02
CA ILE A 133 -1.93 -9.37 -12.01
C ILE A 133 -0.70 -8.92 -12.81
N ASN A 134 0.27 -9.80 -13.03
CA ASN A 134 1.49 -9.49 -13.76
C ASN A 134 1.37 -9.74 -15.28
N ASN A 135 0.24 -10.28 -15.73
CA ASN A 135 0.02 -10.70 -17.11
C ASN A 135 -1.11 -9.90 -17.79
N VAL A 136 -1.66 -8.90 -17.10
CA VAL A 136 -2.74 -8.04 -17.61
C VAL A 136 -2.18 -6.68 -18.03
N PRO A 137 -2.87 -5.96 -18.94
CA PRO A 137 -2.51 -4.59 -19.28
C PRO A 137 -2.56 -3.68 -18.06
N THR A 138 -1.62 -2.74 -18.00
CA THR A 138 -1.52 -1.77 -16.91
C THR A 138 -1.57 -0.33 -17.43
N LYS A 139 -1.91 0.60 -16.55
CA LYS A 139 -1.81 2.05 -16.78
C LYS A 139 -1.21 2.74 -15.56
N LYS A 140 -0.73 3.97 -15.76
CA LYS A 140 -0.18 4.78 -14.68
C LYS A 140 -1.20 5.77 -14.13
N ILE A 141 -1.20 5.93 -12.81
CA ILE A 141 -2.04 6.91 -12.12
C ILE A 141 -1.25 8.22 -11.96
N PRO A 142 -1.81 9.36 -12.38
CA PRO A 142 -1.15 10.66 -12.23
C PRO A 142 -0.73 10.95 -10.78
N TYR A 143 0.26 11.81 -10.61
CA TYR A 143 0.87 12.25 -9.36
C TYR A 143 1.63 11.15 -8.60
N PHE A 144 1.12 9.92 -8.52
CA PHE A 144 1.70 8.80 -7.76
C PHE A 144 2.55 7.87 -8.61
N ASP A 145 2.42 7.95 -9.94
CA ASP A 145 3.06 7.07 -10.93
C ASP A 145 2.86 5.57 -10.61
N PHE A 146 1.78 5.24 -9.91
CA PHE A 146 1.40 3.87 -9.64
C PHE A 146 1.02 3.13 -10.90
N GLU A 147 1.60 1.96 -11.10
CA GLU A 147 1.19 1.01 -12.12
C GLU A 147 0.00 0.21 -11.61
N VAL A 148 -1.14 0.32 -12.31
CA VAL A 148 -2.39 -0.34 -11.93
C VAL A 148 -2.92 -1.21 -13.06
N PRO A 149 -3.48 -2.39 -12.77
CA PRO A 149 -4.09 -3.22 -13.79
C PRO A 149 -5.36 -2.54 -14.34
N THR A 150 -5.62 -2.71 -15.62
CA THR A 150 -6.86 -2.21 -16.25
C THR A 150 -8.01 -3.21 -16.16
N GLU A 151 -7.68 -4.47 -15.90
CA GLU A 151 -8.63 -5.56 -15.71
C GLU A 151 -8.08 -6.61 -14.75
N LEU A 152 -8.94 -7.23 -13.96
CA LEU A 152 -8.62 -8.40 -13.13
C LEU A 152 -9.84 -9.32 -13.07
N ASN A 153 -9.62 -10.62 -13.22
CA ASN A 153 -10.71 -11.59 -13.15
C ASN A 153 -11.36 -11.57 -11.76
N GLY A 154 -12.68 -11.48 -11.73
CA GLY A 154 -13.47 -11.49 -10.49
C GLY A 154 -13.48 -10.16 -9.71
N VAL A 155 -12.85 -9.10 -10.23
CA VAL A 155 -12.85 -7.74 -9.67
C VAL A 155 -13.64 -6.81 -10.58
N ASP A 156 -14.40 -5.90 -10.00
CA ASP A 156 -15.08 -4.84 -10.76
C ASP A 156 -14.03 -3.91 -11.39
N THR A 157 -14.02 -3.86 -12.73
CA THR A 157 -13.08 -3.02 -13.48
C THR A 157 -13.30 -1.52 -13.23
N GLY A 158 -14.53 -1.11 -12.92
CA GLY A 158 -14.88 0.28 -12.65
C GLY A 158 -14.26 0.86 -11.38
N ILE A 159 -13.65 0.04 -10.53
CA ILE A 159 -12.95 0.53 -9.32
C ILE A 159 -11.43 0.57 -9.48
N LEU A 160 -10.86 -0.10 -10.50
CA LEU A 160 -9.40 -0.25 -10.64
C LEU A 160 -8.70 1.08 -10.85
N ASP A 161 -9.31 1.98 -11.59
CA ASP A 161 -8.87 3.37 -11.65
C ASP A 161 -9.74 4.21 -10.69
N PRO A 162 -9.16 4.81 -9.67
CA PRO A 162 -9.96 5.59 -8.70
C PRO A 162 -10.69 6.77 -9.34
N ARG A 163 -10.19 7.31 -10.47
CA ARG A 163 -10.84 8.42 -11.20
C ARG A 163 -12.21 8.05 -11.72
N ASP A 164 -12.40 6.79 -12.14
CA ASP A 164 -13.65 6.27 -12.69
C ASP A 164 -14.75 6.13 -11.61
N THR A 165 -14.39 6.26 -10.33
CA THR A 165 -15.35 6.19 -9.22
C THR A 165 -15.91 7.55 -8.80
N TYR A 166 -15.41 8.64 -9.39
CA TYR A 166 -15.89 10.00 -9.15
C TYR A 166 -16.90 10.43 -10.21
N ALA A 167 -17.88 11.23 -9.80
CA ALA A 167 -18.81 11.87 -10.75
C ALA A 167 -18.13 12.98 -11.55
N ASP A 168 -17.13 13.64 -10.97
CA ASP A 168 -16.30 14.67 -11.58
C ASP A 168 -14.81 14.36 -11.37
N ALA A 169 -14.08 14.16 -12.45
CA ALA A 169 -12.65 13.86 -12.43
C ALA A 169 -11.81 14.98 -11.79
N SER A 170 -12.26 16.23 -11.81
CA SER A 170 -11.58 17.36 -11.18
C SER A 170 -11.57 17.26 -9.64
N GLU A 171 -12.59 16.63 -9.09
CA GLU A 171 -12.65 16.35 -7.64
C GLU A 171 -11.57 15.36 -7.21
N TRP A 172 -11.38 14.28 -7.99
CA TRP A 172 -10.28 13.36 -7.75
C TRP A 172 -8.93 14.07 -7.82
N GLU A 173 -8.72 14.91 -8.84
CA GLU A 173 -7.45 15.62 -9.02
C GLU A 173 -7.12 16.51 -7.82
N THR A 174 -8.11 17.24 -7.31
CA THR A 174 -7.95 18.10 -6.12
C THR A 174 -7.53 17.29 -4.90
N LYS A 175 -8.22 16.18 -4.64
CA LYS A 175 -7.91 15.29 -3.52
C LYS A 175 -6.57 14.56 -3.70
N ALA A 176 -6.23 14.20 -4.94
CA ALA A 176 -4.95 13.54 -5.27
C ALA A 176 -3.77 14.47 -4.99
N LYS A 177 -3.87 15.75 -5.37
CA LYS A 177 -2.84 16.75 -5.05
C LYS A 177 -2.69 16.96 -3.54
N ASP A 178 -3.78 17.04 -2.79
CA ASP A 178 -3.72 17.15 -1.32
C ASP A 178 -3.05 15.93 -0.69
N LEU A 179 -3.44 14.72 -1.10
CA LEU A 179 -2.83 13.50 -0.58
C LEU A 179 -1.35 13.40 -0.98
N ALA A 180 -1.00 13.72 -2.21
CA ALA A 180 0.38 13.77 -2.68
C ALA A 180 1.23 14.72 -1.84
N ALA A 181 0.73 15.94 -1.57
CA ALA A 181 1.40 16.92 -0.70
C ALA A 181 1.61 16.36 0.73
N ARG A 182 0.65 15.62 1.28
CA ARG A 182 0.79 14.96 2.59
C ARG A 182 1.88 13.89 2.60
N PHE A 183 1.97 13.08 1.53
CA PHE A 183 3.06 12.10 1.38
C PHE A 183 4.42 12.78 1.32
N ILE A 184 4.57 13.80 0.48
CA ILE A 184 5.81 14.58 0.34
C ILE A 184 6.21 15.19 1.69
N LYS A 185 5.27 15.86 2.37
CA LYS A 185 5.51 16.44 3.69
C LYS A 185 5.91 15.39 4.72
N ASN A 186 5.25 14.21 4.73
CA ASN A 186 5.64 13.13 5.65
C ASN A 186 7.01 12.57 5.32
N PHE A 187 7.36 12.48 4.03
CA PHE A 187 8.62 11.87 3.59
C PHE A 187 9.84 12.77 3.86
N SER A 188 9.69 14.08 3.94
CA SER A 188 10.79 15.04 4.15
C SER A 188 11.65 14.72 5.39
N LYS A 189 11.07 14.08 6.41
CA LYS A 189 11.81 13.62 7.61
C LYS A 189 12.89 12.56 7.31
N TYR A 190 12.84 11.90 6.14
CA TYR A 190 13.83 10.90 5.73
C TYR A 190 14.91 11.46 4.80
N GLU A 191 14.76 12.69 4.32
CA GLU A 191 15.69 13.32 3.37
C GLU A 191 17.01 13.75 4.02
N GLY A 192 17.13 13.62 5.35
CA GLY A 192 18.36 13.92 6.10
C GLY A 192 19.55 13.02 5.76
N ASN A 193 19.35 11.89 5.07
CA ASN A 193 20.42 10.98 4.68
C ASN A 193 20.35 10.61 3.17
N ALA A 194 21.44 10.06 2.65
CA ALA A 194 21.56 9.74 1.22
C ALA A 194 20.51 8.72 0.75
N ALA A 195 20.18 7.72 1.57
CA ALA A 195 19.21 6.68 1.23
C ALA A 195 17.80 7.28 1.07
N GLY A 196 17.39 8.17 1.97
CA GLY A 196 16.11 8.86 1.86
C GLY A 196 16.06 9.81 0.67
N LYS A 197 17.12 10.60 0.43
CA LYS A 197 17.20 11.50 -0.74
C LYS A 197 17.05 10.77 -2.05
N ALA A 198 17.64 9.59 -2.19
CA ALA A 198 17.56 8.79 -3.42
C ALA A 198 16.14 8.31 -3.75
N LEU A 199 15.24 8.30 -2.78
CA LEU A 199 13.87 7.82 -2.94
C LEU A 199 12.83 8.92 -3.20
N VAL A 200 13.21 10.20 -3.13
CA VAL A 200 12.26 11.32 -3.32
C VAL A 200 11.52 11.23 -4.65
N SER A 201 12.21 10.87 -5.73
CA SER A 201 11.61 10.72 -7.06
C SER A 201 10.68 9.50 -7.21
N ALA A 202 10.71 8.56 -6.26
CA ALA A 202 9.82 7.40 -6.25
C ALA A 202 8.48 7.68 -5.53
N GLY A 203 8.39 8.80 -4.87
CA GLY A 203 7.16 9.29 -4.26
C GLY A 203 6.30 10.10 -5.23
N PRO A 204 5.17 10.65 -4.73
CA PRO A 204 4.32 11.52 -5.52
C PRO A 204 5.06 12.74 -6.05
N GLN A 205 4.68 13.18 -7.26
CA GLN A 205 5.18 14.39 -7.91
C GLN A 205 4.00 15.35 -8.16
N LEU A 206 4.18 16.66 -7.84
CA LEU A 206 3.19 17.73 -8.01
C LEU A 206 3.61 18.72 -9.10
#